data_d8b813faa6399f4ad8a54ec738b4f0ea
#
_entry.id   d8b813faa6399f4ad8a54ec738b4f0ea
#
_cell.length_a   1.000
_cell.length_b   1.000
_cell.length_c   1.000
_cell.angle_alpha   90.00
_cell.angle_beta   90.00
_cell.angle_gamma   90.00
#
_symmetry.space_group_name_H-M   'P 1'
#
loop_
_entity.id
_entity.type
_entity.pdbx_description
1 polymer ?
#
loop_
_entity_poly.entity_id
_entity_poly.type
_entity_poly.pdbx_seq_one_letter_code
_entity_poly.pdbx_strand_id
1 'polypeptide(L)'
;MASQAATPRTARWYHWVLAALAGAILVNGVPHFVNGMLGNEFPTPFADPPLAGLSPAVINAVWGLVNFAGGYALLTFTRARIHRAFWFPATVFAGALLFAIYFSTALDAHLGNLLRATGN
;
A
#
# COMPACT_ATOMS: atom_id res chain seq x y z
N MET A 1 -4.55 -18.51 42.25
CA MET A 1 -4.83 -17.33 41.36
C MET A 1 -5.26 -17.88 40.02
N ALA A 2 -6.54 -17.81 39.69
CA ALA A 2 -7.05 -18.28 38.42
C ALA A 2 -6.59 -17.24 37.35
N SER A 3 -5.77 -17.71 36.41
CA SER A 3 -5.45 -16.96 35.19
C SER A 3 -6.76 -16.68 34.45
N GLN A 4 -7.18 -15.44 34.41
CA GLN A 4 -8.27 -15.03 33.52
C GLN A 4 -7.77 -15.23 32.09
N ALA A 5 -8.16 -16.32 31.48
CA ALA A 5 -7.96 -16.56 30.05
C ALA A 5 -8.63 -15.40 29.30
N ALA A 6 -7.82 -14.53 28.69
CA ALA A 6 -8.31 -13.45 27.88
C ALA A 6 -9.22 -14.03 26.81
N THR A 7 -10.48 -13.62 26.76
CA THR A 7 -11.44 -14.01 25.74
C THR A 7 -10.83 -13.77 24.36
N PRO A 8 -10.77 -14.74 23.46
CA PRO A 8 -10.21 -14.55 22.14
C PRO A 8 -11.01 -13.45 21.44
N ARG A 9 -10.30 -12.36 21.06
CA ARG A 9 -10.89 -11.26 20.32
C ARG A 9 -11.29 -11.76 18.93
N THR A 10 -12.58 -11.95 18.71
CA THR A 10 -13.11 -12.44 17.45
C THR A 10 -12.86 -11.45 16.33
N ALA A 11 -12.42 -11.95 15.17
CA ALA A 11 -12.26 -11.15 13.98
C ALA A 11 -13.63 -10.61 13.52
N ARG A 12 -13.70 -9.31 13.26
CA ARG A 12 -14.86 -8.66 12.66
C ARG A 12 -14.61 -8.44 11.17
N TRP A 13 -15.63 -8.20 10.37
CA TRP A 13 -15.54 -8.01 8.93
C TRP A 13 -14.51 -6.94 8.53
N TYR A 14 -14.46 -5.83 9.26
CA TYR A 14 -13.52 -4.74 8.97
C TYR A 14 -12.04 -5.12 9.20
N HIS A 15 -11.73 -6.11 10.03
CA HIS A 15 -10.35 -6.60 10.15
C HIS A 15 -9.86 -7.24 8.85
N TRP A 16 -10.76 -7.85 8.08
CA TRP A 16 -10.44 -8.40 6.76
C TRP A 16 -10.19 -7.29 5.74
N VAL A 17 -11.01 -6.24 5.75
CA VAL A 17 -10.78 -5.05 4.90
C VAL A 17 -9.44 -4.39 5.25
N LEU A 18 -9.14 -4.23 6.53
CA LEU A 18 -7.86 -3.67 6.98
C LEU A 18 -6.66 -4.56 6.63
N ALA A 19 -6.83 -5.88 6.62
CA ALA A 19 -5.77 -6.81 6.17
C ALA A 19 -5.51 -6.67 4.65
N ALA A 20 -6.55 -6.55 3.84
CA ALA A 20 -6.40 -6.26 2.42
C ALA A 20 -5.74 -4.88 2.19
N LEU A 21 -6.14 -3.86 2.95
CA LEU A 21 -5.56 -2.53 2.90
C LEU A 21 -4.07 -2.54 3.30
N ALA A 22 -3.68 -3.37 4.29
CA ALA A 22 -2.27 -3.54 4.65
C ALA A 22 -1.44 -4.00 3.44
N GLY A 23 -1.95 -4.98 2.68
CA GLY A 23 -1.31 -5.45 1.45
C GLY A 23 -1.20 -4.35 0.40
N ALA A 24 -2.27 -3.59 0.18
CA ALA A 24 -2.29 -2.48 -0.77
C ALA A 24 -1.25 -1.39 -0.41
N ILE A 25 -1.19 -0.99 0.87
CA ILE A 25 -0.25 0.03 1.36
C ILE A 25 1.20 -0.45 1.22
N LEU A 26 1.49 -1.71 1.57
CA LEU A 26 2.83 -2.27 1.41
C LEU A 26 3.30 -2.24 -0.05
N VAL A 27 2.44 -2.66 -0.97
CA VAL A 27 2.75 -2.63 -2.41
C VAL A 27 2.88 -1.20 -2.92
N ASN A 28 2.05 -0.25 -2.45
CA ASN A 28 2.19 1.16 -2.81
C ASN A 28 3.55 1.74 -2.40
N GLY A 29 4.11 1.29 -1.30
CA GLY A 29 5.44 1.73 -0.86
C GLY A 29 6.56 1.39 -1.85
N VAL A 30 6.42 0.30 -2.61
CA VAL A 30 7.48 -0.21 -3.50
C VAL A 30 7.87 0.79 -4.60
N PRO A 31 6.96 1.27 -5.47
CA PRO A 31 7.34 2.19 -6.54
C PRO A 31 7.90 3.52 -6.00
N HIS A 32 7.37 4.03 -4.90
CA HIS A 32 7.87 5.24 -4.27
C HIS A 32 9.29 5.04 -3.73
N PHE A 33 9.52 3.96 -2.97
CA PHE A 33 10.83 3.69 -2.40
C PHE A 33 11.87 3.43 -3.49
N VAL A 34 11.57 2.61 -4.48
CA VAL A 34 12.50 2.28 -5.57
C VAL A 34 12.87 3.52 -6.38
N ASN A 35 11.89 4.33 -6.83
CA ASN A 35 12.19 5.56 -7.56
C ASN A 35 12.99 6.53 -6.71
N GLY A 36 12.62 6.70 -5.45
CA GLY A 36 13.35 7.54 -4.52
C GLY A 36 14.82 7.13 -4.35
N MET A 37 15.09 5.83 -4.19
CA MET A 37 16.45 5.31 -4.05
C MET A 37 17.29 5.39 -5.34
N LEU A 38 16.62 5.40 -6.50
CA LEU A 38 17.27 5.58 -7.80
C LEU A 38 17.49 7.05 -8.19
N GLY A 39 17.05 8.00 -7.33
CA GLY A 39 17.14 9.43 -7.61
C GLY A 39 16.06 9.96 -8.58
N ASN A 40 15.03 9.16 -8.85
CA ASN A 40 13.95 9.52 -9.75
C ASN A 40 12.83 10.27 -9.01
N GLU A 41 12.26 11.27 -9.67
CA GLU A 41 10.98 11.85 -9.28
C GLU A 41 9.83 10.90 -9.59
N PHE A 42 8.77 10.95 -8.77
CA PHE A 42 7.61 10.07 -8.94
C PHE A 42 6.36 10.74 -8.35
N PRO A 43 5.14 10.50 -8.89
CA PRO A 43 3.93 11.11 -8.41
C PRO A 43 3.63 10.76 -6.94
N THR A 44 3.15 11.73 -6.16
CA THR A 44 2.69 11.53 -4.79
C THR A 44 1.34 12.21 -4.55
N PRO A 45 0.58 11.81 -3.51
CA PRO A 45 -0.69 12.45 -3.19
C PRO A 45 -0.58 13.95 -2.82
N PHE A 46 0.61 14.41 -2.46
CA PHE A 46 0.89 15.80 -2.05
C PHE A 46 1.75 16.58 -3.05
N ALA A 47 1.98 16.02 -4.25
CA ALA A 47 2.55 16.76 -5.37
C ALA A 47 1.53 17.75 -5.96
N ASP A 48 1.96 18.64 -6.82
CA ASP A 48 1.09 19.59 -7.51
C ASP A 48 1.15 19.35 -9.04
N PRO A 49 0.02 18.95 -9.67
CA PRO A 49 -1.24 18.58 -9.05
C PRO A 49 -1.17 17.23 -8.29
N PRO A 50 -2.02 17.04 -7.26
CA PRO A 50 -2.02 15.79 -6.48
C PRO A 50 -2.16 14.55 -7.37
N LEU A 51 -1.35 13.50 -7.09
CA LEU A 51 -1.33 12.23 -7.81
C LEU A 51 -0.86 12.29 -9.28
N ALA A 52 -0.66 13.47 -9.84
CA ALA A 52 -0.22 13.65 -11.22
C ALA A 52 1.11 14.42 -11.32
N GLY A 53 1.36 15.36 -10.41
CA GLY A 53 2.65 16.06 -10.30
C GLY A 53 3.73 15.15 -9.72
N LEU A 54 4.98 15.49 -9.96
CA LEU A 54 6.15 14.76 -9.50
C LEU A 54 6.68 15.34 -8.18
N SER A 55 6.99 14.48 -7.24
CA SER A 55 7.72 14.82 -6.03
C SER A 55 9.18 14.42 -6.15
N PRO A 56 10.10 15.17 -5.51
CA PRO A 56 11.53 14.85 -5.50
C PRO A 56 11.83 13.43 -4.99
N ALA A 57 12.95 12.88 -5.43
CA ALA A 57 13.39 11.53 -5.06
C ALA A 57 13.41 11.28 -3.55
N VAL A 58 13.94 12.23 -2.76
CA VAL A 58 13.99 12.10 -1.29
C VAL A 58 12.61 12.00 -0.66
N ILE A 59 11.64 12.75 -1.16
CA ILE A 59 10.25 12.69 -0.69
C ILE A 59 9.65 11.32 -1.00
N ASN A 60 9.93 10.78 -2.19
CA ASN A 60 9.48 9.46 -2.58
C ASN A 60 10.10 8.35 -1.72
N ALA A 61 11.41 8.41 -1.44
CA ALA A 61 12.06 7.46 -0.55
C ALA A 61 11.42 7.45 0.84
N VAL A 62 11.21 8.62 1.43
CA VAL A 62 10.55 8.77 2.75
C VAL A 62 9.10 8.29 2.70
N TRP A 63 8.35 8.65 1.66
CA TRP A 63 6.96 8.22 1.50
C TRP A 63 6.84 6.70 1.34
N GLY A 64 7.75 6.07 0.62
CA GLY A 64 7.86 4.62 0.53
C GLY A 64 8.05 3.96 1.89
N LEU A 65 8.97 4.50 2.72
CA LEU A 65 9.20 4.02 4.09
C LEU A 65 7.96 4.22 4.99
N VAL A 66 7.26 5.34 4.88
CA VAL A 66 5.99 5.59 5.60
C VAL A 66 4.94 4.55 5.23
N ASN A 67 4.82 4.20 3.95
CA ASN A 67 3.93 3.13 3.50
C ASN A 67 4.33 1.77 4.08
N PHE A 68 5.62 1.42 4.11
CA PHE A 68 6.07 0.17 4.71
C PHE A 68 5.79 0.13 6.21
N ALA A 69 6.05 1.20 6.94
CA ALA A 69 5.78 1.27 8.37
C ALA A 69 4.27 1.18 8.67
N GLY A 70 3.44 1.92 7.94
CA GLY A 70 1.98 1.91 8.08
C GLY A 70 1.37 0.57 7.69
N GLY A 71 1.79 0.00 6.57
CA GLY A 71 1.35 -1.31 6.11
C GLY A 71 1.74 -2.43 7.09
N TYR A 72 2.96 -2.40 7.63
CA TYR A 72 3.41 -3.35 8.64
C TYR A 72 2.63 -3.22 9.95
N ALA A 73 2.40 -2.00 10.43
CA ALA A 73 1.60 -1.77 11.63
C ALA A 73 0.17 -2.30 11.47
N LEU A 74 -0.44 -2.08 10.31
CA LEU A 74 -1.77 -2.57 10.01
C LEU A 74 -1.81 -4.10 9.86
N LEU A 75 -0.76 -4.68 9.26
CA LEU A 75 -0.58 -6.13 9.13
C LEU A 75 -0.52 -6.80 10.50
N THR A 76 0.29 -6.30 11.42
CA THR A 76 0.43 -6.84 12.78
C THR A 76 -0.84 -6.69 13.59
N PHE A 77 -1.50 -5.52 13.48
CA PHE A 77 -2.78 -5.27 14.13
C PHE A 77 -3.86 -6.28 13.69
N THR A 78 -4.01 -6.50 12.38
CA THR A 78 -5.01 -7.40 11.83
C THR A 78 -4.67 -8.86 12.07
N ARG A 79 -3.37 -9.23 12.01
CA ARG A 79 -2.92 -10.59 12.32
C ARG A 79 -3.25 -11.00 13.75
N ALA A 80 -3.19 -10.08 14.70
CA ALA A 80 -3.56 -10.33 16.10
C ALA A 80 -5.07 -10.62 16.29
N ARG A 81 -5.90 -10.36 15.30
CA ARG A 81 -7.37 -10.53 15.32
C ARG A 81 -7.86 -11.65 14.41
N ILE A 82 -7.14 -11.93 13.32
CA ILE A 82 -7.49 -12.96 12.35
C ILE A 82 -6.61 -14.19 12.57
N HIS A 83 -7.17 -15.22 13.20
CA HIS A 83 -6.45 -16.45 13.54
C HIS A 83 -6.47 -17.53 12.45
N ARG A 84 -7.02 -17.22 11.28
CA ARG A 84 -7.08 -18.15 10.15
C ARG A 84 -5.78 -18.15 9.35
N ALA A 85 -4.97 -19.19 9.54
CA ALA A 85 -3.60 -19.27 9.02
C ALA A 85 -3.50 -19.11 7.49
N PHE A 86 -4.43 -19.66 6.73
CA PHE A 86 -4.45 -19.57 5.26
C PHE A 86 -5.13 -18.29 4.76
N TRP A 87 -6.31 -17.97 5.29
CA TRP A 87 -7.11 -16.86 4.75
C TRP A 87 -6.53 -15.49 5.05
N PHE A 88 -5.76 -15.33 6.11
CA PHE A 88 -5.12 -14.07 6.43
C PHE A 88 -4.12 -13.64 5.34
N PRO A 89 -3.08 -14.43 5.02
CA PRO A 89 -2.14 -14.04 3.97
C PRO A 89 -2.81 -13.96 2.59
N ALA A 90 -3.81 -14.80 2.31
CA ALA A 90 -4.57 -14.72 1.06
C ALA A 90 -5.31 -13.37 0.92
N THR A 91 -5.90 -12.85 2.01
CA THR A 91 -6.56 -11.54 2.01
C THR A 91 -5.57 -10.40 1.83
N VAL A 92 -4.43 -10.45 2.51
CA VAL A 92 -3.36 -9.47 2.34
C VAL A 92 -2.84 -9.45 0.89
N PHE A 93 -2.60 -10.64 0.34
CA PHE A 93 -2.16 -10.78 -1.05
C PHE A 93 -3.21 -10.28 -2.05
N ALA A 94 -4.49 -10.58 -1.82
CA ALA A 94 -5.57 -10.07 -2.67
C ALA A 94 -5.63 -8.54 -2.70
N GLY A 95 -5.47 -7.88 -1.56
CA GLY A 95 -5.38 -6.42 -1.47
C GLY A 95 -4.16 -5.87 -2.21
N ALA A 96 -3.01 -6.50 -2.04
CA ALA A 96 -1.78 -6.15 -2.76
C ALA A 96 -1.96 -6.29 -4.28
N LEU A 97 -2.53 -7.40 -4.74
CA LEU A 97 -2.75 -7.70 -6.16
C LEU A 97 -3.73 -6.71 -6.80
N LEU A 98 -4.88 -6.47 -6.15
CA LEU A 98 -5.86 -5.52 -6.65
C LEU A 98 -5.29 -4.12 -6.77
N PHE A 99 -4.51 -3.69 -5.78
CA PHE A 99 -3.84 -2.39 -5.84
C PHE A 99 -2.79 -2.34 -6.93
N ALA A 100 -1.97 -3.38 -7.10
CA ALA A 100 -0.95 -3.44 -8.15
C ALA A 100 -1.56 -3.34 -9.56
N ILE A 101 -2.67 -4.06 -9.80
CA ILE A 101 -3.40 -3.99 -11.07
C ILE A 101 -3.97 -2.59 -11.29
N TYR A 102 -4.65 -2.02 -10.28
CA TYR A 102 -5.21 -0.67 -10.37
C TYR A 102 -4.11 0.36 -10.65
N PHE A 103 -3.03 0.32 -9.89
CA PHE A 103 -1.94 1.29 -10.00
C PHE A 103 -1.23 1.22 -11.37
N SER A 104 -0.93 0.01 -11.85
CA SER A 104 -0.26 -0.18 -13.14
C SER A 104 -1.12 0.31 -14.30
N THR A 105 -2.44 0.05 -14.27
CA THR A 105 -3.35 0.53 -15.31
C THR A 105 -3.55 2.04 -15.26
N ALA A 106 -3.62 2.63 -14.06
CA ALA A 106 -3.72 4.08 -13.89
C ALA A 106 -2.45 4.79 -14.38
N LEU A 107 -1.28 4.23 -14.09
CA LEU A 107 0.00 4.78 -14.54
C LEU A 107 0.14 4.69 -16.07
N ASP A 108 -0.22 3.56 -16.67
CA ASP A 108 -0.19 3.38 -18.12
C ASP A 108 -1.09 4.40 -18.84
N ALA A 109 -2.32 4.60 -18.33
CA ALA A 109 -3.24 5.60 -18.85
C ALA A 109 -2.66 7.03 -18.74
N HIS A 110 -2.00 7.36 -17.62
CA HIS A 110 -1.37 8.66 -17.42
C HIS A 110 -0.22 8.91 -18.40
N LEU A 111 0.68 7.94 -18.56
CA LEU A 111 1.79 8.03 -19.51
C LEU A 111 1.30 8.13 -20.96
N GLY A 112 0.29 7.34 -21.33
CA GLY A 112 -0.33 7.40 -22.65
C GLY A 112 -0.96 8.75 -22.96
N ASN A 113 -1.53 9.43 -21.96
CA ASN A 113 -2.06 10.80 -22.12
C ASN A 113 -0.94 11.82 -22.31
N LEU A 114 0.16 11.71 -21.56
CA LEU A 114 1.32 12.59 -21.71
C LEU A 114 1.95 12.47 -23.09
N LEU A 115 2.16 11.25 -23.60
CA LEU A 115 2.72 11.00 -24.92
C LEU A 115 1.85 11.62 -26.02
N ARG A 116 0.53 11.48 -25.93
CA ARG A 116 -0.41 12.12 -26.85
C ARG A 116 -0.38 13.65 -26.81
N ALA A 117 -0.23 14.21 -25.61
CA ALA A 117 -0.16 15.65 -25.43
C ALA A 117 1.14 16.28 -25.98
N THR A 118 2.24 15.50 -26.00
CA THR A 118 3.55 15.94 -26.52
C THR A 118 3.69 15.73 -28.03
N GLY A 119 2.69 15.19 -28.72
CA GLY A 119 2.65 15.07 -30.17
C GLY A 119 3.55 13.97 -30.77
N ASN A 120 3.93 13.00 -29.96
CA ASN A 120 4.66 11.81 -30.39
C ASN A 120 3.76 10.60 -30.51
#